data_0a8f4c1a9afae324b9d970585b506578
#
_entry.id   0a8f4c1a9afae324b9d970585b506578
#
_cell.length_a   1.000
_cell.length_b   1.000
_cell.length_c   1.000
_cell.angle_alpha   90.00
_cell.angle_beta   90.00
_cell.angle_gamma   90.00
#
_symmetry.space_group_name_H-M   'P 1'
#
loop_
_entity.id
_entity.type
_entity.pdbx_description
1 polymer ?
#
loop_
_entity_poly.entity_id
_entity_poly.type
_entity_poly.pdbx_seq_one_letter_code
_entity_poly.pdbx_strand_id
1 'polypeptide(L)'
;MNKTPETPLAACIGLDWADRRHVICLRAVGREETESIQLEQKPDALHEWIAQLRVRFEGKKIGIAIEQSRGAVIHALMMYDFLELYPINPKALARFREAFRVSGAKDDPSDAELLMDFLRLHRSRLRAWLPDTVETDTGRIPPQTRQ
;
A
#
# COMPACT_ATOMS: atom_id res chain seq x y z
N MET A 1 -22.30 -4.86 14.59
CA MET A 1 -21.80 -5.34 13.35
C MET A 1 -20.51 -6.13 13.51
N ASN A 2 -20.50 -7.23 12.90
CA ASN A 2 -19.36 -8.09 13.02
C ASN A 2 -18.40 -7.86 11.90
N LYS A 3 -17.19 -7.54 12.27
CA LYS A 3 -16.13 -7.46 11.30
C LYS A 3 -15.44 -8.79 11.21
N THR A 4 -15.19 -9.20 10.00
CA THR A 4 -14.28 -10.32 9.81
C THR A 4 -12.91 -9.91 10.32
N PRO A 5 -12.26 -10.73 11.13
CA PRO A 5 -10.92 -10.38 11.58
C PRO A 5 -10.00 -10.17 10.39
N GLU A 6 -9.20 -9.15 10.49
CA GLU A 6 -8.23 -8.86 9.42
C GLU A 6 -7.17 -9.93 9.42
N THR A 7 -6.79 -10.36 8.21
CA THR A 7 -5.66 -11.26 8.08
C THR A 7 -4.41 -10.54 8.55
N PRO A 8 -3.62 -11.17 9.42
CA PRO A 8 -2.37 -10.53 9.83
C PRO A 8 -1.44 -10.32 8.64
N LEU A 9 -0.77 -9.19 8.64
CA LEU A 9 0.21 -8.89 7.61
C LEU A 9 1.59 -9.33 8.07
N ALA A 10 2.37 -9.86 7.14
CA ALA A 10 3.75 -10.19 7.43
C ALA A 10 4.65 -8.96 7.37
N ALA A 11 4.26 -7.96 6.60
CA ALA A 11 5.02 -6.73 6.46
C ALA A 11 4.12 -5.62 5.98
N CYS A 12 4.51 -4.39 6.26
CA CYS A 12 3.86 -3.19 5.74
C CYS A 12 4.82 -2.46 4.84
N ILE A 13 4.34 -2.05 3.69
CA ILE A 13 5.16 -1.38 2.68
C ILE A 13 4.52 -0.06 2.30
N GLY A 14 5.35 0.97 2.17
CA GLY A 14 4.96 2.22 1.54
C GLY A 14 5.64 2.31 0.20
N LEU A 15 4.86 2.57 -0.85
CA LEU A 15 5.39 2.62 -2.21
C LEU A 15 5.14 4.01 -2.77
N ASP A 16 6.23 4.75 -2.96
CA ASP A 16 6.19 6.06 -3.59
C ASP A 16 6.56 5.88 -5.05
N TRP A 17 5.56 5.88 -5.90
CA TRP A 17 5.71 5.61 -7.33
C TRP A 17 6.03 6.90 -8.06
N ALA A 18 7.22 6.99 -8.62
CA ALA A 18 7.68 8.17 -9.31
C ALA A 18 8.04 7.85 -10.75
N ASP A 19 8.37 8.90 -11.52
CA ASP A 19 8.57 8.74 -12.95
C ASP A 19 9.80 7.91 -13.31
N ARG A 20 10.85 8.04 -12.52
CA ARG A 20 12.12 7.37 -12.86
C ARG A 20 12.47 6.27 -11.91
N ARG A 21 12.29 6.52 -10.64
CA ARG A 21 12.59 5.55 -9.60
C ARG A 21 11.48 5.54 -8.61
N HIS A 22 11.23 4.37 -8.09
CA HIS A 22 10.24 4.22 -7.06
C HIS A 22 10.95 4.00 -5.74
N VAL A 23 10.45 4.61 -4.69
CA VAL A 23 11.02 4.45 -3.36
C VAL A 23 10.09 3.56 -2.57
N ILE A 24 10.67 2.55 -1.95
CA ILE A 24 9.92 1.56 -1.21
C ILE A 24 10.46 1.52 0.21
N CYS A 25 9.57 1.67 1.19
CA CYS A 25 9.93 1.46 2.58
C CYS A 25 9.16 0.26 3.09
N LEU A 26 9.85 -0.64 3.76
CA LEU A 26 9.27 -1.88 4.23
C LEU A 26 9.62 -2.10 5.69
N ARG A 27 8.63 -2.49 6.47
CA ARG A 27 8.86 -2.91 7.85
C ARG A 27 8.18 -4.25 8.04
N ALA A 28 8.97 -5.27 8.35
CA ALA A 28 8.43 -6.57 8.68
C ALA A 28 7.76 -6.50 10.05
N VAL A 29 6.64 -7.21 10.17
CA VAL A 29 5.92 -7.22 11.44
C VAL A 29 6.79 -7.87 12.51
N GLY A 30 6.84 -7.22 13.68
CA GLY A 30 7.69 -7.70 14.77
C GLY A 30 9.09 -7.14 14.74
N ARG A 31 9.42 -6.33 13.74
CA ARG A 31 10.73 -5.70 13.67
C ARG A 31 10.58 -4.19 13.71
N GLU A 32 11.59 -3.53 14.25
CA GLU A 32 11.59 -2.08 14.34
C GLU A 32 12.32 -1.41 13.19
N GLU A 33 13.14 -2.17 12.48
CA GLU A 33 13.93 -1.61 11.40
C GLU A 33 13.10 -1.42 10.15
N THR A 34 13.30 -0.28 9.50
CA THR A 34 12.68 0.01 8.23
C THR A 34 13.72 -0.15 7.14
N GLU A 35 13.37 -0.93 6.11
CA GLU A 35 14.22 -1.08 4.94
C GLU A 35 13.79 -0.10 3.89
N SER A 36 14.74 0.53 3.22
CA SER A 36 14.46 1.46 2.15
C SER A 36 15.14 0.98 0.89
N ILE A 37 14.36 0.87 -0.18
CA ILE A 37 14.83 0.32 -1.44
C ILE A 37 14.43 1.27 -2.55
N GLN A 38 15.29 1.40 -3.56
CA GLN A 38 14.93 2.12 -4.77
C GLN A 38 14.75 1.11 -5.89
N LEU A 39 13.68 1.27 -6.63
CA LEU A 39 13.34 0.36 -7.71
C LEU A 39 13.31 1.14 -9.00
N GLU A 40 13.97 0.61 -10.02
CA GLU A 40 13.93 1.25 -11.33
C GLU A 40 12.57 1.09 -11.96
N GLN A 41 12.20 2.06 -12.80
CA GLN A 41 10.92 2.01 -13.47
C GLN A 41 11.01 1.12 -14.70
N LYS A 42 10.96 -0.17 -14.45
CA LYS A 42 10.94 -1.19 -15.50
C LYS A 42 9.94 -2.26 -15.07
N PRO A 43 9.11 -2.75 -16.00
CA PRO A 43 8.15 -3.78 -15.61
C PRO A 43 8.80 -4.99 -14.98
N ASP A 44 9.93 -5.42 -15.52
CA ASP A 44 10.61 -6.59 -14.98
C ASP A 44 11.10 -6.37 -13.57
N ALA A 45 11.56 -5.15 -13.26
CA ALA A 45 12.05 -4.84 -11.93
C ALA A 45 10.94 -4.97 -10.89
N LEU A 46 9.74 -4.51 -11.23
CA LEU A 46 8.61 -4.60 -10.32
C LEU A 46 8.24 -6.05 -10.05
N HIS A 47 8.10 -6.84 -11.11
CA HIS A 47 7.71 -8.23 -10.96
C HIS A 47 8.77 -9.04 -10.21
N GLU A 48 10.03 -8.74 -10.47
CA GLU A 48 11.12 -9.43 -9.79
C GLU A 48 11.12 -9.12 -8.30
N TRP A 49 10.90 -7.85 -7.96
CA TRP A 49 10.82 -7.45 -6.56
C TRP A 49 9.68 -8.17 -5.85
N ILE A 50 8.51 -8.24 -6.50
CA ILE A 50 7.36 -8.92 -5.90
C ILE A 50 7.64 -10.41 -5.72
N ALA A 51 8.32 -11.02 -6.69
CA ALA A 51 8.67 -12.43 -6.54
C ALA A 51 9.60 -12.65 -5.35
N GLN A 52 10.53 -11.74 -5.12
CA GLN A 52 11.39 -11.82 -3.95
C GLN A 52 10.62 -11.68 -2.65
N LEU A 53 9.60 -10.80 -2.65
CA LEU A 53 8.76 -10.66 -1.47
C LEU A 53 8.01 -11.94 -1.16
N ARG A 54 7.47 -12.58 -2.19
CA ARG A 54 6.74 -13.82 -2.02
C ARG A 54 7.62 -14.90 -1.39
N VAL A 55 8.85 -15.00 -1.85
CA VAL A 55 9.79 -15.98 -1.30
C VAL A 55 10.16 -15.61 0.13
N ARG A 56 10.52 -14.35 0.35
CA ARG A 56 10.98 -13.90 1.65
C ARG A 56 9.94 -14.10 2.74
N PHE A 57 8.69 -13.82 2.44
CA PHE A 57 7.61 -13.91 3.43
C PHE A 57 6.73 -15.14 3.22
N GLU A 58 7.20 -16.10 2.42
CA GLU A 58 6.56 -17.40 2.27
C GLU A 58 5.10 -17.32 1.83
N GLY A 59 4.82 -16.36 0.97
CA GLY A 59 3.48 -16.17 0.45
C GLY A 59 2.48 -15.57 1.40
N LYS A 60 2.93 -15.13 2.58
CA LYS A 60 2.05 -14.50 3.55
C LYS A 60 1.62 -13.13 3.08
N LYS A 61 0.50 -12.66 3.61
CA LYS A 61 -0.06 -11.37 3.21
C LYS A 61 0.87 -10.22 3.53
N ILE A 62 1.02 -9.32 2.58
CA ILE A 62 1.82 -8.12 2.73
C ILE A 62 0.95 -6.94 2.35
N GLY A 63 0.93 -5.91 3.20
CA GLY A 63 0.18 -4.70 2.90
C GLY A 63 1.03 -3.68 2.19
N ILE A 64 0.48 -3.04 1.18
CA ILE A 64 1.16 -1.98 0.44
C ILE A 64 0.29 -0.74 0.43
N ALA A 65 0.80 0.36 0.97
CA ALA A 65 0.14 1.65 0.91
C ALA A 65 0.72 2.45 -0.25
N ILE A 66 -0.16 3.03 -1.05
CA ILE A 66 0.22 3.80 -2.23
C ILE A 66 -0.80 4.91 -2.42
N GLU A 67 -0.37 6.05 -2.96
CA GLU A 67 -1.32 7.14 -3.23
C GLU A 67 -2.40 6.66 -4.19
N GLN A 68 -3.64 7.02 -3.87
CA GLN A 68 -4.76 6.51 -4.67
C GLN A 68 -4.75 7.07 -6.10
N SER A 69 -3.99 8.13 -6.36
CA SER A 69 -3.88 8.67 -7.71
C SER A 69 -3.08 7.77 -8.64
N ARG A 70 -2.43 6.73 -8.12
CA ARG A 70 -1.58 5.84 -8.92
C ARG A 70 -2.34 4.60 -9.36
N GLY A 71 -3.48 4.80 -10.04
CA GLY A 71 -4.37 3.71 -10.40
C GLY A 71 -3.73 2.63 -11.27
N ALA A 72 -2.88 3.02 -12.21
CA ALA A 72 -2.24 2.04 -13.09
C ALA A 72 -1.36 1.07 -12.30
N VAL A 73 -0.62 1.58 -11.30
CA VAL A 73 0.22 0.74 -10.48
C VAL A 73 -0.64 -0.16 -9.60
N ILE A 74 -1.72 0.39 -9.05
CA ILE A 74 -2.64 -0.38 -8.24
C ILE A 74 -3.17 -1.56 -9.04
N HIS A 75 -3.56 -1.32 -10.28
CA HIS A 75 -4.03 -2.40 -11.17
C HIS A 75 -2.96 -3.45 -11.40
N ALA A 76 -1.72 -3.01 -11.63
CA ALA A 76 -0.64 -3.96 -11.85
C ALA A 76 -0.38 -4.82 -10.62
N LEU A 77 -0.51 -4.25 -9.44
CA LEU A 77 -0.23 -4.97 -8.20
C LEU A 77 -1.37 -5.87 -7.76
N MET A 78 -2.60 -5.56 -8.16
CA MET A 78 -3.75 -6.31 -7.66
C MET A 78 -3.82 -7.72 -8.22
N MET A 79 -3.02 -8.03 -9.24
CA MET A 79 -3.00 -9.39 -9.76
C MET A 79 -2.25 -10.37 -8.84
N TYR A 80 -1.58 -9.87 -7.83
CA TYR A 80 -0.86 -10.71 -6.88
C TYR A 80 -1.72 -10.90 -5.64
N ASP A 81 -2.18 -12.12 -5.43
CA ASP A 81 -3.17 -12.40 -4.39
C ASP A 81 -2.64 -12.26 -2.97
N PHE A 82 -1.31 -12.30 -2.79
CA PHE A 82 -0.74 -12.13 -1.44
C PHE A 82 -0.52 -10.66 -1.08
N LEU A 83 -0.73 -9.74 -2.02
CA LEU A 83 -0.60 -8.32 -1.76
C LEU A 83 -1.96 -7.73 -1.41
N GLU A 84 -2.00 -6.99 -0.31
CA GLU A 84 -3.19 -6.28 0.11
C GLU A 84 -2.93 -4.80 -0.09
N LEU A 85 -3.65 -4.18 -1.01
CA LEU A 85 -3.37 -2.82 -1.43
C LEU A 85 -4.23 -1.82 -0.69
N TYR A 86 -3.62 -0.75 -0.24
CA TYR A 86 -4.30 0.30 0.49
C TYR A 86 -4.05 1.64 -0.20
N PRO A 87 -4.97 2.07 -1.07
CA PRO A 87 -4.85 3.39 -1.67
C PRO A 87 -5.06 4.47 -0.61
N ILE A 88 -4.14 5.40 -0.54
CA ILE A 88 -4.18 6.44 0.48
C ILE A 88 -4.54 7.77 -0.16
N ASN A 89 -5.48 8.46 0.41
CA ASN A 89 -5.89 9.78 -0.04
C ASN A 89 -4.74 10.78 0.19
N PRO A 90 -4.36 11.56 -0.83
CA PRO A 90 -3.26 12.52 -0.65
C PRO A 90 -3.50 13.52 0.47
N LYS A 91 -4.75 13.92 0.69
CA LYS A 91 -5.05 14.86 1.77
C LYS A 91 -4.84 14.23 3.13
N ALA A 92 -5.21 12.96 3.27
CA ALA A 92 -4.98 12.25 4.52
C ALA A 92 -3.49 12.09 4.77
N LEU A 93 -2.71 11.82 3.72
CA LEU A 93 -1.28 11.71 3.86
C LEU A 93 -0.65 13.04 4.27
N ALA A 94 -1.14 14.14 3.71
CA ALA A 94 -0.65 15.45 4.07
C ALA A 94 -0.91 15.78 5.54
N ARG A 95 -2.09 15.42 6.04
CA ARG A 95 -2.39 15.60 7.45
C ARG A 95 -1.49 14.78 8.35
N PHE A 96 -1.22 13.56 7.93
CA PHE A 96 -0.35 12.68 8.68
C PHE A 96 1.06 13.26 8.75
N ARG A 97 1.55 13.81 7.63
CA ARG A 97 2.84 14.49 7.59
C ARG A 97 2.88 15.69 8.54
N GLU A 98 1.81 16.44 8.55
CA GLU A 98 1.75 17.61 9.41
C GLU A 98 1.83 17.23 10.89
N ALA A 99 1.21 16.11 11.25
CA ALA A 99 1.28 15.62 12.62
C ALA A 99 2.72 15.32 13.03
N PHE A 100 3.54 14.82 12.10
CA PHE A 100 4.95 14.60 12.39
C PHE A 100 5.68 15.90 12.67
N ARG A 101 5.38 16.94 11.90
CA ARG A 101 6.03 18.25 12.13
C ARG A 101 5.67 18.83 13.47
N VAL A 102 4.40 18.73 13.83
CA VAL A 102 3.94 19.26 15.10
C VAL A 102 4.59 18.52 16.26
N SER A 103 4.84 17.24 16.10
CA SER A 103 5.46 16.44 17.16
C SER A 103 6.92 16.76 17.37
N GLY A 104 7.53 17.58 16.50
CA GLY A 104 8.92 17.95 16.64
C GLY A 104 9.91 16.96 16.10
N ALA A 105 9.48 16.12 15.19
CA ALA A 105 10.39 15.17 14.55
C ALA A 105 11.50 15.92 13.85
N LYS A 106 12.74 15.43 13.99
CA LYS A 106 13.89 16.14 13.47
C LYS A 106 13.91 16.15 11.96
N ASP A 107 13.59 15.04 11.34
CA ASP A 107 13.66 14.92 9.90
C ASP A 107 12.29 14.62 9.34
N ASP A 108 12.00 15.22 8.18
CA ASP A 108 10.79 14.88 7.46
C ASP A 108 10.93 13.48 6.89
N PRO A 109 10.01 12.58 7.20
CA PRO A 109 10.05 11.26 6.56
C PRO A 109 9.74 11.37 5.08
N SER A 110 10.27 10.43 4.30
CA SER A 110 9.93 10.36 2.89
C SER A 110 8.48 9.97 2.71
N ASP A 111 7.94 10.20 1.52
CA ASP A 111 6.56 9.81 1.24
C ASP A 111 6.37 8.30 1.41
N ALA A 112 7.36 7.51 0.98
CA ALA A 112 7.26 6.07 1.13
C ALA A 112 7.21 5.67 2.60
N GLU A 113 8.00 6.33 3.42
CA GLU A 113 8.01 6.04 4.85
C GLU A 113 6.70 6.44 5.49
N LEU A 114 6.15 7.59 5.10
CA LEU A 114 4.86 8.04 5.61
C LEU A 114 3.75 7.07 5.23
N LEU A 115 3.76 6.61 3.98
CA LEU A 115 2.76 5.65 3.53
C LEU A 115 2.86 4.36 4.33
N MET A 116 4.06 3.88 4.54
CA MET A 116 4.29 2.67 5.32
C MET A 116 3.76 2.83 6.75
N ASP A 117 4.09 3.93 7.39
CA ASP A 117 3.66 4.17 8.76
C ASP A 117 2.16 4.39 8.86
N PHE A 118 1.58 5.08 7.87
CA PHE A 118 0.14 5.28 7.83
C PHE A 118 -0.56 3.92 7.84
N LEU A 119 -0.12 3.03 6.98
CA LEU A 119 -0.69 1.69 6.93
C LEU A 119 -0.46 0.94 8.24
N ARG A 120 0.76 0.97 8.73
CA ARG A 120 1.12 0.24 9.94
C ARG A 120 0.30 0.67 11.14
N LEU A 121 0.07 1.96 11.26
CA LEU A 121 -0.59 2.52 12.45
C LEU A 121 -2.10 2.59 12.32
N HIS A 122 -2.61 2.67 11.10
CA HIS A 122 -4.04 2.95 10.89
C HIS A 122 -4.74 1.96 9.98
N ARG A 123 -4.20 0.76 9.84
CA ARG A 123 -4.78 -0.24 8.93
C ARG A 123 -6.26 -0.47 9.19
N SER A 124 -6.66 -0.50 10.44
CA SER A 124 -8.04 -0.79 10.79
C SER A 124 -9.01 0.28 10.27
N ARG A 125 -8.50 1.47 9.98
CA ARG A 125 -9.32 2.55 9.46
C ARG A 125 -9.25 2.69 7.95
N LEU A 126 -8.40 1.89 7.30
CA LEU A 126 -8.21 1.97 5.86
C LEU A 126 -9.02 0.86 5.19
N ARG A 127 -9.29 1.08 3.91
CA ARG A 127 -9.96 0.07 3.11
C ARG A 127 -8.97 -0.50 2.14
N ALA A 128 -8.85 -1.82 2.15
CA ALA A 128 -8.05 -2.49 1.15
C ALA A 128 -8.72 -2.39 -0.20
N TRP A 129 -7.91 -2.26 -1.24
CA TRP A 129 -8.41 -2.30 -2.60
C TRP A 129 -8.82 -3.72 -2.92
N LEU A 130 -10.05 -3.88 -3.38
CA LEU A 130 -10.54 -5.17 -3.80
C LEU A 130 -10.79 -5.12 -5.30
N PRO A 131 -10.48 -6.20 -6.01
CA PRO A 131 -10.87 -6.23 -7.41
C PRO A 131 -12.37 -6.15 -7.47
N ASP A 132 -12.88 -5.50 -8.49
CA ASP A 132 -14.28 -5.28 -8.61
C ASP A 132 -15.00 -6.59 -8.82
N THR A 133 -15.84 -6.74 -7.97
CA THR A 133 -16.56 -7.96 -8.01
C THR A 133 -17.97 -7.70 -8.43
N VAL A 134 -17.44 -6.94 -8.03
CA VAL A 134 -17.95 -6.84 -8.08
C VAL A 134 -18.84 -6.64 -7.96
N GLU A 135 -18.96 -6.73 -7.95
CA GLU A 135 -19.41 -6.53 -8.03
C GLU A 135 -20.15 -6.19 -7.68
N THR A 136 -20.40 -6.12 -7.52
CA THR A 136 -20.75 -5.80 -7.40
C THR A 136 -21.45 -5.18 -7.26
N ASP A 137 -21.50 -5.19 -7.38
CA ASP A 137 -21.75 -4.66 -7.54
C ASP A 137 -22.40 -4.21 -7.80
N THR A 138 -22.84 -4.50 -7.75
CA THR A 138 -23.02 -4.25 -8.23
C THR A 138 -23.57 -3.58 -8.42
N GLY A 139 -23.90 -3.67 -8.30
CA GLY A 139 -23.89 -3.24 -8.77
C GLY A 139 -24.28 -2.36 -8.89
N ARG A 140 -24.59 -2.32 -8.71
CA ARG A 140 -24.38 -1.75 -9.10
C ARG A 140 -24.44 -1.21 -9.78
N ILE A 141 -24.74 -1.23 -9.87
CA ILE A 141 -24.37 -0.99 -10.71
C ILE A 141 -24.55 -0.46 -11.31
N PRO A 142 -24.78 -0.39 -11.54
CA PRO A 142 -24.54 -0.12 -12.35
C PRO A 142 -24.71 0.34 -12.95
N PRO A 143 -25.10 0.41 -13.10
CA PRO A 143 -24.83 0.58 -13.86
C PRO A 143 -24.83 1.09 -14.34
N GLN A 144 -25.12 1.13 -14.37
CA GLN A 144 -24.61 1.22 -14.88
C GLN A 144 -24.43 1.67 -15.41
N THR A 145 -25.09 1.70 -15.38
CA THR A 145 -24.63 1.69 -15.91
C THR A 145 -24.62 2.29 -16.30
N ARG A 146 -24.93 2.40 -16.31
CA ARG A 146 -24.54 2.47 -16.75
C ARG A 146 -24.31 2.90 -17.29
N GLN A 147 -24.97 2.71 -17.26
CA GLN A 147 -24.40 2.60 -17.78
C GLN A 147 -24.12 2.78 -18.15
#